data_77f311b16e6f34dfd35f74a04b9a43f0
#
_entry.id   77f311b16e6f34dfd35f74a04b9a43f0
#
_cell.length_a   1.000
_cell.length_b   1.000
_cell.length_c   1.000
_cell.angle_alpha   90.00
_cell.angle_beta   90.00
_cell.angle_gamma   90.00
#
_symmetry.space_group_name_H-M   'P 1'
#
loop_
_entity.id
_entity.type
_entity.pdbx_description
1 polymer ?
#
loop_
_entity_poly.entity_id
_entity_poly.type
_entity_poly.pdbx_seq_one_letter_code
_entity_poly.pdbx_strand_id
1 'polypeptide(L)'
;MAAYKDEQRGTWYVSFHYYDWTGKNCRKVKRGFKTKREATEWEHHFRMKEAANLDMTFGEFVQAYTRDMKPKLKHNTWLTKEHILRTKLLPYFENKKMCDIRAKDIIQWQNEQISYRDEKGKPYAPTYLKTLQSELSALFNHAVRFYELKSNPVVKAGPLGKGKAEEMLFWTKEEYLKFIEAVKDKPYSYQAFQILYWCGLRVGELLALTPQDIDFDNKVIRITKSYQRLEGKDVITDPKTPKSKRNVSMPDFLCEELKEYLSRLYGLLPTDRIFHLTKSFLHHEMTRGAGKAGVKRIRIHDDRVIIGASQKKPSKIKWLQMILSYYFLQ
;
A
#
# COMPACT_ATOMS: atom_id res chain seq x y z
N MET A 1 20.18 6.15 -44.46
CA MET A 1 20.81 7.24 -43.69
C MET A 1 21.39 8.23 -44.69
N ALA A 2 20.93 9.47 -44.69
CA ALA A 2 21.30 10.47 -45.68
C ALA A 2 22.03 11.64 -45.00
N ALA A 3 23.37 11.66 -45.12
CA ALA A 3 24.18 12.82 -44.83
C ALA A 3 24.38 13.63 -46.10
N TYR A 4 24.14 14.91 -46.04
CA TYR A 4 24.18 15.85 -47.14
C TYR A 4 25.38 16.79 -47.02
N LYS A 5 25.97 17.20 -48.16
CA LYS A 5 27.05 18.17 -48.21
C LYS A 5 26.47 19.57 -48.28
N ASP A 6 26.92 20.43 -47.41
CA ASP A 6 26.64 21.88 -47.49
C ASP A 6 27.78 22.50 -48.30
N GLU A 7 27.53 22.75 -49.59
CA GLU A 7 28.55 23.23 -50.54
C GLU A 7 29.00 24.64 -50.24
N GLN A 8 28.17 25.50 -49.64
CA GLN A 8 28.53 26.84 -49.27
C GLN A 8 29.51 26.90 -48.09
N ARG A 9 29.41 25.90 -47.17
CA ARG A 9 30.24 25.87 -45.95
C ARG A 9 31.33 24.79 -46.00
N GLY A 10 31.35 23.97 -47.03
CA GLY A 10 32.30 22.88 -47.13
C GLY A 10 32.15 21.79 -46.07
N THR A 11 31.02 21.73 -45.37
CA THR A 11 30.76 20.82 -44.25
C THR A 11 29.62 19.86 -44.58
N TRP A 12 29.46 18.81 -43.76
CA TRP A 12 28.38 17.87 -43.92
C TRP A 12 27.31 18.14 -42.87
N TYR A 13 26.03 17.76 -43.19
CA TYR A 13 24.91 17.80 -42.26
C TYR A 13 24.00 16.60 -42.41
N VAL A 14 23.23 16.30 -41.34
CA VAL A 14 22.16 15.30 -41.35
C VAL A 14 20.82 15.96 -41.15
N SER A 15 19.79 15.45 -41.83
CA SER A 15 18.42 15.87 -41.67
C SER A 15 17.53 14.65 -41.79
N PHE A 16 16.82 14.30 -40.72
CA PHE A 16 15.96 13.13 -40.69
C PHE A 16 14.74 13.38 -39.79
N HIS A 17 13.74 12.56 -40.00
CA HIS A 17 12.55 12.50 -39.17
C HIS A 17 12.68 11.39 -38.13
N TYR A 18 12.14 11.64 -36.95
CA TYR A 18 12.02 10.66 -35.86
C TYR A 18 10.70 10.89 -35.13
N TYR A 19 10.19 9.85 -34.50
CA TYR A 19 9.01 9.97 -33.64
C TYR A 19 9.50 10.23 -32.21
N ASP A 20 8.98 11.29 -31.59
CA ASP A 20 9.24 11.54 -30.18
C ASP A 20 8.39 10.57 -29.31
N TRP A 21 8.60 10.65 -28.01
CA TRP A 21 7.90 9.82 -27.03
C TRP A 21 6.36 9.98 -27.05
N THR A 22 5.83 11.08 -27.61
CA THR A 22 4.38 11.30 -27.80
C THR A 22 3.84 10.65 -29.06
N GLY A 23 4.72 10.08 -29.90
CA GLY A 23 4.38 9.58 -31.24
C GLY A 23 4.30 10.67 -32.30
N LYS A 24 4.70 11.90 -31.97
CA LYS A 24 4.72 13.03 -32.93
C LYS A 24 5.94 12.94 -33.81
N ASN A 25 5.72 13.13 -35.13
CA ASN A 25 6.81 13.15 -36.09
C ASN A 25 7.57 14.47 -35.99
N CYS A 26 8.83 14.39 -35.54
CA CYS A 26 9.73 15.51 -35.38
C CYS A 26 10.88 15.45 -36.40
N ARG A 27 11.36 16.63 -36.85
CA ARG A 27 12.50 16.74 -37.74
C ARG A 27 13.74 17.22 -36.97
N LYS A 28 14.86 16.48 -37.11
CA LYS A 28 16.17 16.87 -36.56
C LYS A 28 17.12 17.23 -37.67
N VAL A 29 17.80 18.39 -37.51
CA VAL A 29 18.87 18.84 -38.40
C VAL A 29 20.09 19.15 -37.56
N LYS A 30 21.26 18.59 -37.91
CA LYS A 30 22.55 18.94 -37.30
C LYS A 30 23.56 19.16 -38.40
N ARG A 31 24.27 20.32 -38.36
CA ARG A 31 25.23 20.79 -39.36
C ARG A 31 26.63 20.88 -38.75
N GLY A 32 27.65 21.05 -39.63
CA GLY A 32 29.02 21.37 -39.22
C GLY A 32 29.93 20.16 -39.02
N PHE A 33 29.61 19.01 -39.60
CA PHE A 33 30.49 17.86 -39.58
C PHE A 33 31.58 17.99 -40.63
N LYS A 34 32.80 17.56 -40.30
CA LYS A 34 33.94 17.64 -41.24
C LYS A 34 33.85 16.55 -42.33
N THR A 35 33.29 15.41 -42.03
CA THR A 35 33.18 14.27 -42.96
C THR A 35 31.78 13.70 -43.00
N LYS A 36 31.43 13.03 -44.12
CA LYS A 36 30.19 12.28 -44.28
C LYS A 36 30.05 11.17 -43.23
N ARG A 37 31.17 10.51 -42.90
CA ARG A 37 31.21 9.42 -41.91
C ARG A 37 30.83 9.97 -40.53
N GLU A 38 31.44 11.06 -40.11
CA GLU A 38 31.12 11.70 -38.82
C GLU A 38 29.64 12.11 -38.71
N ALA A 39 29.07 12.66 -39.78
CA ALA A 39 27.66 13.00 -39.85
C ALA A 39 26.74 11.74 -39.71
N THR A 40 27.09 10.67 -40.42
CA THR A 40 26.32 9.41 -40.37
C THR A 40 26.45 8.70 -39.02
N GLU A 41 27.64 8.68 -38.43
CA GLU A 41 27.87 8.14 -37.08
C GLU A 41 27.08 8.92 -36.03
N TRP A 42 27.03 10.26 -36.18
CA TRP A 42 26.22 11.09 -35.28
C TRP A 42 24.72 10.78 -35.41
N GLU A 43 24.18 10.64 -36.65
CA GLU A 43 22.77 10.25 -36.86
C GLU A 43 22.50 8.89 -36.20
N HIS A 44 23.37 7.91 -36.43
CA HIS A 44 23.25 6.57 -35.83
C HIS A 44 23.24 6.66 -34.30
N HIS A 45 24.20 7.39 -33.71
CA HIS A 45 24.24 7.63 -32.28
C HIS A 45 23.01 8.35 -31.75
N PHE A 46 22.49 9.34 -32.50
CA PHE A 46 21.26 10.04 -32.10
C PHE A 46 20.07 9.08 -32.10
N ARG A 47 19.88 8.29 -33.17
CA ARG A 47 18.80 7.31 -33.26
C ARG A 47 18.88 6.24 -32.16
N MET A 48 20.09 5.76 -31.90
CA MET A 48 20.36 4.83 -30.80
C MET A 48 20.10 5.48 -29.42
N LYS A 49 20.36 6.76 -29.30
CA LYS A 49 20.15 7.53 -28.07
C LYS A 49 18.69 7.84 -27.86
N GLU A 50 17.94 8.21 -28.89
CA GLU A 50 16.50 8.44 -28.85
C GLU A 50 15.75 7.14 -28.60
N ALA A 51 16.15 6.04 -29.27
CA ALA A 51 15.58 4.70 -29.00
C ALA A 51 15.91 4.17 -27.60
N ALA A 52 16.94 4.73 -26.94
CA ALA A 52 17.40 4.25 -25.63
C ALA A 52 17.22 5.26 -24.48
N ASN A 53 16.67 6.43 -24.74
CA ASN A 53 16.55 7.49 -23.73
C ASN A 53 15.14 8.04 -23.66
N LEU A 54 14.54 7.91 -22.50
CA LEU A 54 13.36 8.66 -22.10
C LEU A 54 13.71 10.15 -21.96
N ASP A 55 13.57 10.94 -23.03
CA ASP A 55 13.88 12.37 -23.01
C ASP A 55 12.76 13.23 -22.39
N MET A 56 11.68 12.58 -21.93
CA MET A 56 10.59 13.25 -21.20
C MET A 56 10.99 13.57 -19.75
N THR A 57 10.35 14.58 -19.18
CA THR A 57 10.51 14.90 -17.75
C THR A 57 9.90 13.82 -16.87
N PHE A 58 10.32 13.78 -15.61
CA PHE A 58 9.74 12.88 -14.61
C PHE A 58 8.23 13.15 -14.45
N GLY A 59 7.81 14.43 -14.49
CA GLY A 59 6.40 14.80 -14.40
C GLY A 59 5.56 14.23 -15.55
N GLU A 60 6.06 14.36 -16.78
CA GLU A 60 5.42 13.78 -17.97
C GLU A 60 5.38 12.25 -17.89
N PHE A 61 6.46 11.63 -17.40
CA PHE A 61 6.49 10.18 -17.20
C PHE A 61 5.49 9.72 -16.13
N VAL A 62 5.30 10.47 -15.04
CA VAL A 62 4.29 10.16 -14.02
C VAL A 62 2.88 10.16 -14.63
N GLN A 63 2.59 11.05 -15.61
CA GLN A 63 1.30 11.02 -16.32
C GLN A 63 1.15 9.75 -17.16
N ALA A 64 2.20 9.35 -17.90
CA ALA A 64 2.21 8.09 -18.65
C ALA A 64 2.04 6.87 -17.73
N TYR A 65 2.82 6.81 -16.65
CA TYR A 65 2.72 5.76 -15.63
C TYR A 65 1.32 5.69 -15.00
N THR A 66 0.69 6.83 -14.74
CA THR A 66 -0.68 6.93 -14.23
C THR A 66 -1.67 6.31 -15.20
N ARG A 67 -1.59 6.66 -16.47
CA ARG A 67 -2.46 6.13 -17.54
C ARG A 67 -2.32 4.60 -17.65
N ASP A 68 -1.10 4.08 -17.54
CA ASP A 68 -0.81 2.65 -17.69
C ASP A 68 -1.21 1.82 -16.48
N MET A 69 -1.08 2.39 -15.26
CA MET A 69 -1.18 1.64 -14.01
C MET A 69 -2.49 1.84 -13.27
N LYS A 70 -3.12 3.02 -13.34
CA LYS A 70 -4.37 3.32 -12.63
C LYS A 70 -5.50 2.33 -12.96
N PRO A 71 -5.73 1.94 -14.23
CA PRO A 71 -6.78 0.98 -14.57
C PRO A 71 -6.51 -0.45 -14.06
N LYS A 72 -5.24 -0.79 -13.80
CA LYS A 72 -4.81 -2.14 -13.38
C LYS A 72 -4.79 -2.34 -11.87
N LEU A 73 -4.93 -1.26 -11.09
CA LEU A 73 -4.79 -1.28 -9.65
C LEU A 73 -6.13 -1.10 -8.95
N LYS A 74 -6.28 -1.70 -7.78
CA LYS A 74 -7.42 -1.40 -6.91
C LYS A 74 -7.37 0.08 -6.50
N HIS A 75 -8.52 0.73 -6.46
CA HIS A 75 -8.65 2.17 -6.17
C HIS A 75 -7.85 2.61 -4.94
N ASN A 76 -8.00 1.90 -3.81
CA ASN A 76 -7.26 2.22 -2.58
C ASN A 76 -5.72 2.13 -2.74
N THR A 77 -5.22 1.19 -3.55
CA THR A 77 -3.79 1.07 -3.85
C THR A 77 -3.33 2.27 -4.67
N TRP A 78 -4.15 2.67 -5.65
CA TRP A 78 -3.86 3.84 -6.46
C TRP A 78 -3.82 5.13 -5.64
N LEU A 79 -4.79 5.38 -4.77
CA LEU A 79 -4.81 6.56 -3.89
C LEU A 79 -3.53 6.71 -3.07
N THR A 80 -3.01 5.60 -2.54
CA THR A 80 -1.74 5.62 -1.79
C THR A 80 -0.56 5.98 -2.69
N LYS A 81 -0.49 5.41 -3.90
CA LYS A 81 0.55 5.71 -4.89
C LYS A 81 0.48 7.17 -5.34
N GLU A 82 -0.70 7.63 -5.72
CA GLU A 82 -0.95 9.00 -6.16
C GLU A 82 -0.56 10.02 -5.09
N HIS A 83 -0.88 9.74 -3.82
CA HIS A 83 -0.44 10.58 -2.71
C HIS A 83 1.09 10.68 -2.64
N ILE A 84 1.81 9.56 -2.72
CA ILE A 84 3.29 9.54 -2.69
C ILE A 84 3.86 10.26 -3.91
N LEU A 85 3.34 9.96 -5.10
CA LEU A 85 3.78 10.63 -6.33
C LEU A 85 3.66 12.14 -6.19
N ARG A 86 2.48 12.64 -5.79
CA ARG A 86 2.18 14.07 -5.70
C ARG A 86 2.96 14.78 -4.59
N THR A 87 3.12 14.15 -3.41
CA THR A 87 3.63 14.85 -2.22
C THR A 87 5.11 14.61 -1.95
N LYS A 88 5.71 13.56 -2.53
CA LYS A 88 7.08 13.14 -2.20
C LYS A 88 8.01 13.02 -3.40
N LEU A 89 7.47 12.72 -4.58
CA LEU A 89 8.31 12.48 -5.76
C LEU A 89 8.26 13.66 -6.74
N LEU A 90 7.08 14.12 -7.14
CA LEU A 90 6.95 15.26 -8.06
C LEU A 90 7.64 16.52 -7.53
N PRO A 91 7.48 16.95 -6.27
CA PRO A 91 8.14 18.19 -5.81
C PRO A 91 9.66 18.20 -5.99
N TYR A 92 10.28 17.02 -6.06
CA TYR A 92 11.75 16.90 -6.20
C TYR A 92 12.20 16.62 -7.64
N PHE A 93 11.46 15.75 -8.36
CA PHE A 93 11.93 15.23 -9.65
C PHE A 93 11.21 15.81 -10.86
N GLU A 94 10.06 16.50 -10.72
CA GLU A 94 9.12 16.86 -11.79
C GLU A 94 9.78 17.37 -13.06
N ASN A 95 10.70 18.32 -12.93
CA ASN A 95 11.36 19.01 -14.05
C ASN A 95 12.64 18.31 -14.54
N LYS A 96 13.07 17.22 -13.89
CA LYS A 96 14.26 16.48 -14.31
C LYS A 96 13.89 15.51 -15.42
N LYS A 97 14.73 15.41 -16.45
CA LYS A 97 14.56 14.40 -17.50
C LYS A 97 14.81 13.00 -16.94
N MET A 98 13.98 12.05 -17.31
CA MET A 98 14.10 10.66 -16.85
C MET A 98 15.48 10.06 -17.13
N CYS A 99 16.06 10.34 -18.29
CA CYS A 99 17.39 9.88 -18.68
C CYS A 99 18.53 10.52 -17.88
N ASP A 100 18.33 11.68 -17.28
CA ASP A 100 19.36 12.43 -16.54
C ASP A 100 19.34 12.15 -15.04
N ILE A 101 18.27 11.55 -14.53
CA ILE A 101 18.18 11.16 -13.11
C ILE A 101 19.15 9.99 -12.85
N ARG A 102 20.13 10.27 -12.02
CA ARG A 102 21.20 9.32 -11.64
C ARG A 102 21.11 8.94 -10.17
N ALA A 103 21.90 7.94 -9.77
CA ALA A 103 21.96 7.47 -8.38
C ALA A 103 22.26 8.62 -7.39
N LYS A 104 23.09 9.61 -7.76
CA LYS A 104 23.38 10.78 -6.94
C LYS A 104 22.13 11.61 -6.62
N ASP A 105 21.23 11.79 -7.58
CA ASP A 105 19.98 12.53 -7.39
C ASP A 105 19.04 11.79 -6.45
N ILE A 106 19.02 10.45 -6.57
CA ILE A 106 18.23 9.59 -5.66
C ILE A 106 18.79 9.67 -4.23
N ILE A 107 20.11 9.57 -4.05
CA ILE A 107 20.77 9.69 -2.74
C ILE A 107 20.46 11.04 -2.10
N GLN A 108 20.51 12.12 -2.86
CA GLN A 108 20.18 13.45 -2.36
C GLN A 108 18.73 13.53 -1.89
N TRP A 109 17.79 13.02 -2.69
CA TRP A 109 16.38 12.92 -2.29
C TRP A 109 16.19 12.03 -1.05
N GLN A 110 16.89 10.88 -0.96
CA GLN A 110 16.88 10.02 0.23
C GLN A 110 17.31 10.77 1.48
N ASN A 111 18.38 11.55 1.40
CA ASN A 111 18.90 12.35 2.52
C ASN A 111 17.88 13.41 2.98
N GLU A 112 17.16 14.04 2.06
CA GLU A 112 16.07 14.96 2.39
C GLU A 112 14.93 14.23 3.12
N GLN A 113 14.54 13.03 2.65
CA GLN A 113 13.50 12.26 3.34
C GLN A 113 13.94 11.79 4.73
N ILE A 114 15.19 11.43 4.93
CA ILE A 114 15.76 11.04 6.24
C ILE A 114 15.80 12.25 7.19
N SER A 115 16.16 13.41 6.67
CA SER A 115 16.29 14.64 7.45
C SER A 115 14.95 15.29 7.80
N TYR A 116 13.86 14.87 7.16
CA TYR A 116 12.54 15.42 7.41
C TYR A 116 12.12 15.26 8.87
N ARG A 117 11.50 16.32 9.41
CA ARG A 117 10.84 16.32 10.73
C ARG A 117 9.47 16.97 10.60
N ASP A 118 8.48 16.38 11.25
CA ASP A 118 7.14 16.96 11.35
C ASP A 118 7.13 18.15 12.35
N GLU A 119 5.99 18.79 12.50
CA GLU A 119 5.79 19.92 13.44
C GLU A 119 6.12 19.57 14.91
N LYS A 120 6.15 18.26 15.23
CA LYS A 120 6.51 17.73 16.54
C LYS A 120 7.95 17.22 16.62
N GLY A 121 8.77 17.50 15.60
CA GLY A 121 10.15 17.05 15.51
C GLY A 121 10.35 15.56 15.22
N LYS A 122 9.29 14.82 14.80
CA LYS A 122 9.37 13.38 14.54
C LYS A 122 9.85 13.11 13.11
N PRO A 123 10.79 12.16 12.92
CA PRO A 123 11.21 11.71 11.60
C PRO A 123 10.15 10.78 10.97
N TYR A 124 10.28 10.55 9.68
CA TYR A 124 9.52 9.46 9.03
C TYR A 124 9.89 8.10 9.62
N ALA A 125 8.89 7.24 9.80
CA ALA A 125 9.12 5.87 10.20
C ALA A 125 9.95 5.12 9.14
N PRO A 126 10.90 4.24 9.55
CA PRO A 126 11.75 3.49 8.61
C PRO A 126 10.96 2.67 7.57
N THR A 127 9.79 2.15 7.94
CA THR A 127 8.89 1.42 7.04
C THR A 127 8.24 2.35 6.02
N TYR A 128 7.94 3.61 6.38
CA TYR A 128 7.43 4.60 5.44
C TYR A 128 8.50 5.02 4.42
N LEU A 129 9.72 5.27 4.88
CA LEU A 129 10.86 5.55 4.00
C LEU A 129 11.06 4.42 2.98
N LYS A 130 10.97 3.15 3.42
CA LYS A 130 11.00 2.00 2.52
C LYS A 130 9.85 2.01 1.50
N THR A 131 8.66 2.43 1.91
CA THR A 131 7.50 2.54 0.99
C THR A 131 7.75 3.61 -0.08
N LEU A 132 8.30 4.78 0.29
CA LEU A 132 8.66 5.84 -0.64
C LEU A 132 9.66 5.35 -1.68
N GLN A 133 10.72 4.67 -1.23
CA GLN A 133 11.71 4.08 -2.13
C GLN A 133 11.12 3.02 -3.05
N SER A 134 10.25 2.16 -2.52
CA SER A 134 9.62 1.09 -3.30
C SER A 134 8.75 1.68 -4.41
N GLU A 135 8.05 2.80 -4.15
CA GLU A 135 7.25 3.48 -5.14
C GLU A 135 8.10 4.12 -6.24
N LEU A 136 9.18 4.82 -5.86
CA LEU A 136 10.12 5.39 -6.81
C LEU A 136 10.77 4.30 -7.67
N SER A 137 11.19 3.19 -7.04
CA SER A 137 11.77 2.04 -7.76
C SER A 137 10.77 1.38 -8.70
N ALA A 138 9.50 1.26 -8.31
CA ALA A 138 8.46 0.69 -9.18
C ALA A 138 8.23 1.55 -10.42
N LEU A 139 8.26 2.88 -10.28
CA LEU A 139 8.14 3.82 -11.39
C LEU A 139 9.31 3.67 -12.37
N PHE A 140 10.56 3.65 -11.87
CA PHE A 140 11.74 3.44 -12.73
C PHE A 140 11.80 2.04 -13.35
N ASN A 141 11.34 0.99 -12.64
CA ASN A 141 11.22 -0.35 -13.21
C ASN A 141 10.19 -0.39 -14.36
N HIS A 142 9.10 0.37 -14.24
CA HIS A 142 8.12 0.51 -15.33
C HIS A 142 8.76 1.21 -16.54
N ALA A 143 9.56 2.25 -16.32
CA ALA A 143 10.31 2.93 -17.36
C ALA A 143 11.31 2.00 -18.07
N VAL A 144 12.04 1.18 -17.32
CA VAL A 144 12.98 0.19 -17.87
C VAL A 144 12.24 -0.87 -18.68
N ARG A 145 11.10 -1.35 -18.19
CA ARG A 145 10.37 -2.47 -18.81
C ARG A 145 9.60 -2.08 -20.07
N PHE A 146 9.02 -0.90 -20.10
CA PHE A 146 8.04 -0.52 -21.13
C PHE A 146 8.41 0.73 -21.92
N TYR A 147 9.41 1.50 -21.47
CA TYR A 147 9.82 2.76 -22.07
C TYR A 147 11.33 2.84 -22.34
N GLU A 148 11.99 1.68 -22.40
CA GLU A 148 13.38 1.51 -22.83
C GLU A 148 14.43 2.31 -22.04
N LEU A 149 14.12 2.70 -20.80
CA LEU A 149 15.14 3.26 -19.92
C LEU A 149 16.22 2.21 -19.64
N LYS A 150 17.48 2.55 -19.79
CA LYS A 150 18.61 1.59 -19.72
C LYS A 150 18.71 0.85 -18.39
N SER A 151 18.47 1.54 -17.28
CA SER A 151 18.60 0.94 -15.95
C SER A 151 17.85 1.78 -14.91
N ASN A 152 17.43 1.12 -13.82
CA ASN A 152 16.81 1.79 -12.69
C ASN A 152 17.89 2.44 -11.78
N PRO A 153 17.97 3.77 -11.68
CA PRO A 153 18.98 4.46 -10.85
C PRO A 153 18.76 4.24 -9.35
N VAL A 154 17.54 3.91 -8.92
CA VAL A 154 17.19 3.66 -7.50
C VAL A 154 17.91 2.44 -6.96
N VAL A 155 18.12 1.42 -7.80
CA VAL A 155 18.85 0.21 -7.40
C VAL A 155 20.31 0.54 -7.07
N LYS A 156 20.94 1.43 -7.86
CA LYS A 156 22.33 1.85 -7.65
C LYS A 156 22.50 2.75 -6.42
N ALA A 157 21.46 3.51 -6.06
CA ALA A 157 21.49 4.40 -4.90
C ALA A 157 21.46 3.63 -3.56
N GLY A 158 21.03 2.36 -3.59
CA GLY A 158 20.89 1.54 -2.39
C GLY A 158 19.56 1.75 -1.64
N PRO A 159 19.32 0.98 -0.59
CA PRO A 159 18.05 0.96 0.12
C PRO A 159 17.86 2.20 1.01
N LEU A 160 16.64 2.72 1.06
CA LEU A 160 16.21 3.75 2.00
C LEU A 160 15.39 3.11 3.13
N GLY A 161 15.79 3.35 4.38
CA GLY A 161 15.13 2.82 5.56
C GLY A 161 15.51 1.36 5.88
N LYS A 162 15.14 0.90 7.05
CA LYS A 162 15.38 -0.48 7.50
C LYS A 162 14.16 -1.36 7.23
N GLY A 163 14.40 -2.58 6.78
CA GLY A 163 13.33 -3.50 6.36
C GLY A 163 12.61 -4.25 7.47
N LYS A 164 13.12 -4.22 8.72
CA LYS A 164 12.46 -4.89 9.84
C LYS A 164 11.57 -3.89 10.57
N ALA A 165 10.27 -4.16 10.57
CA ALA A 165 9.37 -3.54 11.53
C ALA A 165 9.75 -3.99 12.95
N GLU A 166 9.47 -3.14 13.94
CA GLU A 166 9.54 -3.54 15.35
C GLU A 166 8.65 -4.78 15.57
N GLU A 167 9.05 -5.64 16.49
CA GLU A 167 8.23 -6.79 16.88
C GLU A 167 6.83 -6.34 17.27
N MET A 168 5.83 -7.09 16.76
CA MET A 168 4.44 -6.79 17.08
C MET A 168 4.18 -7.13 18.55
N LEU A 169 3.71 -6.13 19.28
CA LEU A 169 3.21 -6.34 20.64
C LEU A 169 1.90 -7.15 20.58
N PHE A 170 1.74 -8.05 21.51
CA PHE A 170 0.54 -8.83 21.71
C PHE A 170 0.14 -8.88 23.19
N TRP A 171 -1.11 -9.16 23.47
CA TRP A 171 -1.59 -9.39 24.83
C TRP A 171 -1.54 -10.86 25.20
N THR A 172 -1.26 -11.12 26.48
CA THR A 172 -1.61 -12.40 27.10
C THR A 172 -3.12 -12.51 27.28
N LYS A 173 -3.62 -13.70 27.64
CA LYS A 173 -5.06 -13.89 27.93
C LYS A 173 -5.49 -12.99 29.11
N GLU A 174 -4.68 -12.89 30.14
CA GLU A 174 -4.93 -12.07 31.32
C GLU A 174 -4.99 -10.59 30.98
N GLU A 175 -4.07 -10.08 30.13
CA GLU A 175 -4.09 -8.70 29.64
C GLU A 175 -5.35 -8.42 28.81
N TYR A 176 -5.75 -9.38 27.97
CA TYR A 176 -6.99 -9.26 27.21
C TYR A 176 -8.23 -9.23 28.10
N LEU A 177 -8.32 -10.10 29.11
CA LEU A 177 -9.46 -10.13 30.03
C LEU A 177 -9.60 -8.82 30.81
N LYS A 178 -8.49 -8.21 31.24
CA LYS A 178 -8.51 -6.85 31.83
C LYS A 178 -9.00 -5.80 30.83
N PHE A 179 -8.54 -5.87 29.59
CA PHE A 179 -8.94 -4.93 28.56
C PHE A 179 -10.42 -5.05 28.23
N ILE A 180 -10.94 -6.26 28.03
CA ILE A 180 -12.33 -6.47 27.60
C ILE A 180 -13.32 -6.03 28.69
N GLU A 181 -12.98 -6.23 29.97
CA GLU A 181 -13.76 -5.72 31.09
C GLU A 181 -13.75 -4.18 31.12
N ALA A 182 -12.63 -3.56 30.83
CA ALA A 182 -12.50 -2.09 30.80
C ALA A 182 -13.31 -1.40 29.68
N VAL A 183 -13.67 -2.12 28.61
CA VAL A 183 -14.48 -1.58 27.48
C VAL A 183 -15.93 -2.04 27.51
N LYS A 184 -16.37 -2.78 28.53
CA LYS A 184 -17.70 -3.33 28.70
C LYS A 184 -18.77 -2.22 28.86
N ASP A 185 -18.35 -1.04 29.28
CA ASP A 185 -19.18 0.17 29.38
C ASP A 185 -19.78 0.60 28.02
N LYS A 186 -19.23 0.12 26.91
CA LYS A 186 -19.76 0.37 25.56
C LYS A 186 -20.03 -0.96 24.83
N PRO A 187 -21.29 -1.42 24.79
CA PRO A 187 -21.64 -2.73 24.23
C PRO A 187 -21.13 -2.98 22.81
N TYR A 188 -21.16 -1.97 21.94
CA TYR A 188 -20.66 -2.09 20.58
C TYR A 188 -19.10 -2.25 20.52
N SER A 189 -18.37 -1.59 21.42
CA SER A 189 -16.92 -1.77 21.52
C SER A 189 -16.57 -3.16 22.08
N TYR A 190 -17.28 -3.57 23.13
CA TYR A 190 -17.14 -4.89 23.74
C TYR A 190 -17.34 -5.99 22.71
N GLN A 191 -18.47 -5.99 22.01
CA GLN A 191 -18.78 -7.01 20.99
C GLN A 191 -17.80 -7.00 19.82
N ALA A 192 -17.40 -5.82 19.37
CA ALA A 192 -16.39 -5.69 18.30
C ALA A 192 -15.05 -6.33 18.69
N PHE A 193 -14.56 -6.06 19.91
CA PHE A 193 -13.30 -6.62 20.39
C PHE A 193 -13.41 -8.12 20.72
N GLN A 194 -14.56 -8.60 21.20
CA GLN A 194 -14.81 -10.02 21.39
C GLN A 194 -14.71 -10.80 20.08
N ILE A 195 -15.36 -10.33 19.02
CA ILE A 195 -15.29 -10.97 17.69
C ILE A 195 -13.87 -10.90 17.13
N LEU A 196 -13.19 -9.73 17.23
CA LEU A 196 -11.80 -9.59 16.78
C LEU A 196 -10.88 -10.58 17.50
N TYR A 197 -11.07 -10.76 18.79
CA TYR A 197 -10.22 -11.61 19.61
C TYR A 197 -10.51 -13.09 19.32
N TRP A 198 -11.71 -13.56 19.49
CA TRP A 198 -12.02 -14.99 19.43
C TRP A 198 -12.11 -15.56 18.02
N CYS A 199 -12.50 -14.73 17.05
CA CYS A 199 -12.65 -15.15 15.66
C CYS A 199 -11.48 -14.73 14.76
N GLY A 200 -10.57 -13.88 15.23
CA GLY A 200 -9.39 -13.45 14.47
C GLY A 200 -9.74 -12.76 13.14
N LEU A 201 -10.80 -11.95 13.12
CA LEU A 201 -11.20 -11.19 11.95
C LEU A 201 -10.26 -9.99 11.74
N ARG A 202 -10.10 -9.59 10.48
CA ARG A 202 -9.52 -8.28 10.18
C ARG A 202 -10.53 -7.18 10.52
N VAL A 203 -10.03 -6.01 10.95
CA VAL A 203 -10.91 -4.88 11.31
C VAL A 203 -11.89 -4.52 10.18
N GLY A 204 -11.42 -4.52 8.93
CA GLY A 204 -12.30 -4.25 7.79
C GLY A 204 -13.35 -5.34 7.54
N GLU A 205 -13.05 -6.60 7.86
CA GLU A 205 -14.00 -7.72 7.79
C GLU A 205 -15.06 -7.58 8.88
N LEU A 206 -14.64 -7.31 10.14
CA LEU A 206 -15.56 -7.03 11.24
C LEU A 206 -16.54 -5.90 10.89
N LEU A 207 -16.01 -4.75 10.44
CA LEU A 207 -16.83 -3.58 10.14
C LEU A 207 -17.75 -3.74 8.92
N ALA A 208 -17.57 -4.81 8.14
CA ALA A 208 -18.41 -5.15 7.01
C ALA A 208 -19.49 -6.18 7.37
N LEU A 209 -19.45 -6.78 8.59
CA LEU A 209 -20.41 -7.81 8.98
C LEU A 209 -21.85 -7.32 8.99
N THR A 210 -22.73 -8.16 8.49
CA THR A 210 -24.18 -7.98 8.50
C THR A 210 -24.81 -9.19 9.19
N PRO A 211 -26.06 -9.12 9.71
CA PRO A 211 -26.73 -10.26 10.33
C PRO A 211 -26.75 -11.52 9.45
N GLN A 212 -26.93 -11.40 8.15
CA GLN A 212 -26.93 -12.53 7.21
C GLN A 212 -25.58 -13.23 7.05
N ASP A 213 -24.49 -12.62 7.49
CA ASP A 213 -23.15 -13.25 7.48
C ASP A 213 -22.95 -14.20 8.66
N ILE A 214 -23.88 -14.20 9.66
CA ILE A 214 -23.79 -14.98 10.89
C ILE A 214 -24.74 -16.16 10.81
N ASP A 215 -24.19 -17.34 10.89
CA ASP A 215 -24.93 -18.60 10.95
C ASP A 215 -24.90 -19.10 12.40
N PHE A 216 -25.96 -18.82 13.15
CA PHE A 216 -26.05 -19.14 14.56
C PHE A 216 -26.23 -20.66 14.80
N ASP A 217 -26.84 -21.37 13.86
CA ASP A 217 -27.10 -22.83 13.99
C ASP A 217 -25.77 -23.60 13.85
N ASN A 218 -24.95 -23.20 12.88
CA ASN A 218 -23.61 -23.77 12.66
C ASN A 218 -22.51 -23.07 13.44
N LYS A 219 -22.82 -21.98 14.18
CA LYS A 219 -21.89 -21.14 14.95
C LYS A 219 -20.71 -20.61 14.09
N VAL A 220 -21.03 -20.07 12.92
CA VAL A 220 -20.05 -19.65 11.91
C VAL A 220 -20.31 -18.22 11.44
N ILE A 221 -19.23 -17.46 11.30
CA ILE A 221 -19.23 -16.16 10.59
C ILE A 221 -18.67 -16.38 9.19
N ARG A 222 -19.43 -15.97 8.16
CA ARG A 222 -19.04 -16.02 6.75
C ARG A 222 -18.33 -14.74 6.37
N ILE A 223 -17.04 -14.81 6.10
CA ILE A 223 -16.23 -13.64 5.68
C ILE A 223 -16.22 -13.56 4.15
N THR A 224 -17.01 -12.63 3.61
CA THR A 224 -17.19 -12.46 2.16
C THR A 224 -16.84 -11.06 1.66
N LYS A 225 -16.72 -10.07 2.57
CA LYS A 225 -16.58 -8.65 2.26
C LYS A 225 -15.71 -7.94 3.28
N SER A 226 -15.27 -6.72 2.95
CA SER A 226 -14.43 -5.88 3.81
C SER A 226 -14.82 -4.41 3.65
N TYR A 227 -14.94 -3.72 4.77
CA TYR A 227 -15.23 -2.28 4.85
C TYR A 227 -13.96 -1.45 4.77
N GLN A 228 -14.05 -0.35 4.03
CA GLN A 228 -13.05 0.71 3.98
C GLN A 228 -13.76 2.06 3.95
N ARG A 229 -13.12 3.10 4.46
CA ARG A 229 -13.56 4.49 4.28
C ARG A 229 -12.56 5.19 3.37
N LEU A 230 -12.99 5.53 2.16
CA LEU A 230 -12.18 6.15 1.13
C LEU A 230 -12.78 7.51 0.79
N GLU A 231 -11.97 8.57 0.82
CA GLU A 231 -12.39 9.93 0.50
C GLU A 231 -13.67 10.37 1.24
N GLY A 232 -13.78 9.99 2.51
CA GLY A 232 -14.92 10.30 3.36
C GLY A 232 -16.16 9.42 3.16
N LYS A 233 -16.16 8.50 2.18
CA LYS A 233 -17.27 7.60 1.86
C LYS A 233 -17.02 6.19 2.38
N ASP A 234 -18.08 5.55 2.85
CA ASP A 234 -18.07 4.15 3.25
C ASP A 234 -18.14 3.25 2.01
N VAL A 235 -17.16 2.36 1.87
CA VAL A 235 -17.05 1.46 0.71
C VAL A 235 -16.92 0.02 1.19
N ILE A 236 -17.81 -0.84 0.71
CA ILE A 236 -17.72 -2.29 0.90
C ILE A 236 -17.07 -2.89 -0.34
N THR A 237 -16.03 -3.67 -0.14
CA THR A 237 -15.27 -4.30 -1.22
C THR A 237 -15.17 -5.80 -1.01
N ASP A 238 -14.95 -6.52 -2.09
CA ASP A 238 -14.52 -7.92 -2.00
C ASP A 238 -13.20 -8.04 -1.23
N PRO A 239 -12.95 -9.16 -0.56
CA PRO A 239 -11.68 -9.43 0.08
C PRO A 239 -10.50 -9.30 -0.90
N LYS A 240 -9.31 -9.06 -0.35
CA LYS A 240 -8.09 -8.80 -1.14
C LYS A 240 -7.74 -9.94 -2.11
N THR A 241 -8.04 -11.18 -1.72
CA THR A 241 -7.82 -12.37 -2.54
C THR A 241 -9.01 -13.35 -2.41
N PRO A 242 -9.26 -14.21 -3.41
CA PRO A 242 -10.32 -15.24 -3.30
C PRO A 242 -10.17 -16.15 -2.07
N LYS A 243 -8.93 -16.48 -1.69
CA LYS A 243 -8.61 -17.27 -0.48
C LYS A 243 -8.98 -16.58 0.84
N SER A 244 -9.27 -15.26 0.80
CA SER A 244 -9.71 -14.53 1.99
C SER A 244 -11.19 -14.73 2.30
N LYS A 245 -11.99 -15.22 1.35
CA LYS A 245 -13.36 -15.69 1.62
C LYS A 245 -13.25 -16.99 2.43
N ARG A 246 -13.81 -16.98 3.63
CA ARG A 246 -13.68 -18.09 4.57
C ARG A 246 -14.81 -18.09 5.58
N ASN A 247 -15.06 -19.24 6.14
CA ASN A 247 -15.90 -19.40 7.31
C ASN A 247 -15.03 -19.44 8.57
N VAL A 248 -15.48 -18.78 9.63
CA VAL A 248 -14.80 -18.73 10.92
C VAL A 248 -15.76 -19.22 11.99
N SER A 249 -15.38 -20.25 12.74
CA SER A 249 -16.18 -20.77 13.84
C SER A 249 -16.16 -19.81 15.03
N MET A 250 -17.30 -19.67 15.69
CA MET A 250 -17.47 -18.92 16.93
C MET A 250 -17.51 -19.88 18.12
N PRO A 251 -16.91 -19.53 19.26
CA PRO A 251 -17.19 -20.20 20.54
C PRO A 251 -18.65 -20.04 20.94
N ASP A 252 -19.18 -21.00 21.68
CA ASP A 252 -20.61 -21.06 22.09
C ASP A 252 -21.04 -19.80 22.83
N PHE A 253 -20.27 -19.40 23.84
CA PHE A 253 -20.56 -18.18 24.62
C PHE A 253 -20.61 -16.91 23.75
N LEU A 254 -19.71 -16.78 22.76
CA LEU A 254 -19.69 -15.62 21.87
C LEU A 254 -20.90 -15.64 20.92
N CYS A 255 -21.34 -16.83 20.51
CA CYS A 255 -22.53 -17.00 19.70
C CYS A 255 -23.77 -16.52 20.46
N GLU A 256 -23.90 -16.89 21.74
CA GLU A 256 -25.03 -16.48 22.62
C GLU A 256 -24.99 -14.96 22.89
N GLU A 257 -23.81 -14.42 23.29
CA GLU A 257 -23.64 -12.97 23.51
C GLU A 257 -23.96 -12.16 22.25
N LEU A 258 -23.52 -12.62 21.09
CA LEU A 258 -23.77 -11.93 19.83
C LEU A 258 -25.25 -11.98 19.44
N LYS A 259 -25.94 -13.12 19.66
CA LYS A 259 -27.37 -13.26 19.45
C LYS A 259 -28.14 -12.28 20.35
N GLU A 260 -27.80 -12.21 21.63
CA GLU A 260 -28.38 -11.27 22.56
C GLU A 260 -28.09 -9.81 22.17
N TYR A 261 -26.86 -9.50 21.77
CA TYR A 261 -26.51 -8.16 21.31
C TYR A 261 -27.33 -7.74 20.09
N LEU A 262 -27.48 -8.61 19.08
CA LEU A 262 -28.27 -8.31 17.88
C LEU A 262 -29.76 -8.14 18.20
N SER A 263 -30.32 -8.87 19.15
CA SER A 263 -31.71 -8.73 19.55
C SER A 263 -32.04 -7.36 20.17
N ARG A 264 -31.02 -6.67 20.71
CA ARG A 264 -31.13 -5.32 21.27
C ARG A 264 -30.98 -4.21 20.25
N LEU A 265 -30.57 -4.52 18.99
CA LEU A 265 -30.42 -3.53 17.92
C LEU A 265 -31.75 -3.34 17.20
N TYR A 266 -32.44 -2.25 17.53
CA TYR A 266 -33.72 -1.95 16.91
C TYR A 266 -33.57 -1.54 15.45
N GLY A 267 -34.44 -2.10 14.58
CA GLY A 267 -34.51 -1.71 13.16
C GLY A 267 -33.35 -2.17 12.29
N LEU A 268 -32.45 -3.06 12.78
CA LEU A 268 -31.35 -3.59 12.01
C LEU A 268 -31.84 -4.58 10.94
N LEU A 269 -31.66 -4.22 9.66
CA LEU A 269 -32.00 -5.10 8.54
C LEU A 269 -30.94 -6.20 8.36
N PRO A 270 -31.29 -7.35 7.77
CA PRO A 270 -30.34 -8.43 7.51
C PRO A 270 -29.10 -8.02 6.68
N THR A 271 -29.25 -6.98 5.86
CA THR A 271 -28.20 -6.44 4.98
C THR A 271 -27.41 -5.27 5.58
N ASP A 272 -27.86 -4.72 6.71
CA ASP A 272 -27.21 -3.59 7.34
C ASP A 272 -25.93 -4.03 8.06
N ARG A 273 -24.95 -3.13 8.13
CA ARG A 273 -23.74 -3.38 8.91
C ARG A 273 -24.08 -3.43 10.41
N ILE A 274 -23.66 -4.49 11.10
CA ILE A 274 -23.83 -4.61 12.55
C ILE A 274 -23.10 -3.48 13.28
N PHE A 275 -21.92 -3.13 12.80
CA PHE A 275 -21.06 -2.10 13.41
C PHE A 275 -21.00 -0.86 12.51
N HIS A 276 -21.81 0.15 12.83
CA HIS A 276 -21.77 1.48 12.20
C HIS A 276 -20.59 2.33 12.72
N LEU A 277 -19.42 1.72 12.79
CA LEU A 277 -18.19 2.27 13.33
C LEU A 277 -17.15 2.46 12.23
N THR A 278 -16.10 3.23 12.53
CA THR A 278 -14.92 3.39 11.68
C THR A 278 -13.70 2.70 12.29
N LYS A 279 -12.68 2.45 11.48
CA LYS A 279 -11.40 1.95 11.99
C LYS A 279 -10.79 2.89 13.04
N SER A 280 -10.85 4.20 12.79
CA SER A 280 -10.35 5.21 13.72
C SER A 280 -11.02 5.12 15.09
N PHE A 281 -12.36 4.92 15.10
CA PHE A 281 -13.09 4.72 16.34
C PHE A 281 -12.53 3.55 17.15
N LEU A 282 -12.36 2.38 16.53
CA LEU A 282 -11.81 1.20 17.22
C LEU A 282 -10.37 1.44 17.70
N HIS A 283 -9.54 2.20 16.96
CA HIS A 283 -8.22 2.60 17.42
C HIS A 283 -8.26 3.49 18.67
N HIS A 284 -9.21 4.42 18.74
CA HIS A 284 -9.43 5.25 19.93
C HIS A 284 -9.90 4.42 21.12
N GLU A 285 -10.86 3.52 20.92
CA GLU A 285 -11.35 2.61 21.96
C GLU A 285 -10.28 1.64 22.45
N MET A 286 -9.41 1.15 21.56
CA MET A 286 -8.23 0.37 21.95
C MET A 286 -7.30 1.18 22.88
N THR A 287 -7.05 2.43 22.56
CA THR A 287 -6.19 3.30 23.40
C THR A 287 -6.86 3.60 24.75
N ARG A 288 -8.17 3.91 24.73
CA ARG A 288 -8.98 4.19 25.93
C ARG A 288 -9.02 2.96 26.85
N GLY A 289 -9.36 1.80 26.27
CA GLY A 289 -9.50 0.56 27.02
C GLY A 289 -8.17 0.07 27.60
N ALA A 290 -7.09 0.13 26.82
CA ALA A 290 -5.76 -0.25 27.30
C ALA A 290 -5.28 0.65 28.45
N GLY A 291 -5.52 1.97 28.37
CA GLY A 291 -5.21 2.91 29.47
C GLY A 291 -6.05 2.63 30.72
N LYS A 292 -7.36 2.39 30.57
CA LYS A 292 -8.27 2.07 31.68
C LYS A 292 -7.93 0.73 32.36
N ALA A 293 -7.50 -0.25 31.56
CA ALA A 293 -7.11 -1.58 32.04
C ALA A 293 -5.69 -1.66 32.60
N GLY A 294 -4.85 -0.63 32.42
CA GLY A 294 -3.44 -0.64 32.81
C GLY A 294 -2.60 -1.65 32.00
N VAL A 295 -2.99 -1.97 30.77
CA VAL A 295 -2.25 -2.88 29.90
C VAL A 295 -1.55 -2.13 28.76
N LYS A 296 -0.49 -2.73 28.20
CA LYS A 296 0.22 -2.14 27.06
C LYS A 296 -0.71 -1.95 25.86
N ARG A 297 -0.59 -0.81 25.16
CA ARG A 297 -1.31 -0.61 23.92
C ARG A 297 -0.73 -1.48 22.82
N ILE A 298 -1.56 -2.28 22.17
CA ILE A 298 -1.24 -2.99 20.93
C ILE A 298 -1.88 -2.34 19.72
N ARG A 299 -1.42 -2.67 18.52
CA ARG A 299 -2.06 -2.20 17.28
C ARG A 299 -3.21 -3.13 16.92
N ILE A 300 -4.38 -2.57 16.60
CA ILE A 300 -5.40 -3.32 15.87
C ILE A 300 -4.85 -3.48 14.46
N HIS A 301 -4.28 -4.63 14.15
CA HIS A 301 -3.68 -4.86 12.85
C HIS A 301 -4.79 -4.98 11.80
N ASP A 302 -4.59 -4.40 10.60
CA ASP A 302 -5.50 -4.61 9.48
C ASP A 302 -5.65 -6.09 9.10
N ASP A 303 -4.77 -6.94 9.59
CA ASP A 303 -4.70 -8.36 9.26
C ASP A 303 -5.07 -9.32 10.39
N ARG A 304 -4.94 -8.95 11.68
CA ARG A 304 -5.38 -9.75 12.85
C ARG A 304 -5.16 -8.96 14.14
N VAL A 305 -6.06 -9.06 15.11
CA VAL A 305 -5.67 -8.90 16.52
C VAL A 305 -4.88 -10.15 16.85
N ILE A 306 -3.56 -10.04 16.89
CA ILE A 306 -2.71 -11.20 17.19
C ILE A 306 -2.70 -11.37 18.69
N ILE A 307 -3.43 -12.34 19.09
CA ILE A 307 -3.47 -12.86 20.44
C ILE A 307 -2.44 -13.96 20.50
N GLY A 308 -1.47 -13.78 21.40
CA GLY A 308 -0.64 -14.78 22.07
C GLY A 308 -0.44 -16.16 21.44
N ALA A 309 -0.36 -16.25 20.13
CA ALA A 309 0.07 -17.46 19.46
C ALA A 309 1.46 -17.22 18.87
N SER A 310 2.48 -17.80 19.51
CA SER A 310 3.77 -18.07 18.91
C SER A 310 3.63 -18.34 17.41
N GLN A 311 4.45 -17.71 16.58
CA GLN A 311 4.47 -17.72 15.10
C GLN A 311 4.69 -19.10 14.43
N LYS A 312 4.40 -20.19 15.09
CA LYS A 312 4.22 -21.48 14.41
C LYS A 312 2.74 -21.73 14.36
N LYS A 313 2.19 -21.91 13.13
CA LYS A 313 0.79 -22.34 12.92
C LYS A 313 0.42 -23.30 14.03
N PRO A 314 -0.51 -22.94 14.93
CA PRO A 314 -0.93 -23.92 15.93
C PRO A 314 -1.52 -25.09 15.20
N SER A 315 -0.98 -26.29 15.43
CA SER A 315 -1.65 -27.51 15.01
C SER A 315 -3.08 -27.48 15.55
N LYS A 316 -4.06 -28.05 14.83
CA LYS A 316 -5.48 -28.13 15.26
C LYS A 316 -5.61 -28.55 16.75
N ILE A 317 -4.67 -29.29 17.27
CA ILE A 317 -4.57 -29.77 18.66
C ILE A 317 -4.35 -28.63 19.68
N LYS A 318 -3.55 -27.62 19.38
CA LYS A 318 -3.34 -26.47 20.33
C LYS A 318 -4.56 -25.55 20.41
N TRP A 319 -5.33 -25.42 19.33
CA TRP A 319 -6.61 -24.70 19.34
C TRP A 319 -7.65 -25.41 20.23
N LEU A 320 -7.75 -26.73 20.12
CA LEU A 320 -8.62 -27.55 20.97
C LEU A 320 -8.19 -27.50 22.46
N GLN A 321 -6.90 -27.51 22.75
CA GLN A 321 -6.40 -27.40 24.13
C GLN A 321 -6.66 -26.04 24.76
N MET A 322 -6.64 -24.97 23.98
CA MET A 322 -6.96 -23.61 24.45
C MET A 322 -8.46 -23.44 24.71
N ILE A 323 -9.32 -24.09 23.93
CA ILE A 323 -10.77 -24.14 24.14
C ILE A 323 -11.09 -25.04 25.34
N LEU A 324 -10.46 -26.20 25.45
CA LEU A 324 -10.69 -27.14 26.56
C LEU A 324 -10.24 -26.58 27.92
N SER A 325 -9.17 -25.79 27.98
CA SER A 325 -8.76 -25.13 29.22
C SER A 325 -9.76 -24.08 29.73
N TYR A 326 -10.66 -23.59 28.87
CA TYR A 326 -11.75 -22.69 29.26
C TYR A 326 -12.90 -23.46 29.96
N TYR A 327 -13.16 -24.70 29.52
CA TYR A 327 -14.23 -25.53 30.08
C TYR A 327 -13.88 -26.26 31.37
N PHE A 328 -12.60 -26.34 31.75
CA PHE A 328 -12.18 -27.02 32.99
C PHE A 328 -11.92 -26.10 34.17
N LEU A 329 -12.24 -24.81 34.08
CA LEU A 329 -12.04 -23.80 35.16
C LEU A 329 -13.34 -23.06 35.50
N GLN A 330 -14.51 -23.71 35.31
CA GLN A 330 -15.76 -23.31 35.96
C GLN A 330 -16.15 -24.34 37.01
#